data_5a456870adf08d9280c849a2cdee3a25
#
_entry.id   5a456870adf08d9280c849a2cdee3a25
#
_cell.length_a   1.000
_cell.length_b   1.000
_cell.length_c   1.000
_cell.angle_alpha   90.00
_cell.angle_beta   90.00
_cell.angle_gamma   90.00
#
_symmetry.space_group_name_H-M   'P 1'
#
loop_
_entity.id
_entity.type
_entity.pdbx_description
1 polymer ?
#
loop_
_entity_poly.entity_id
_entity_poly.type
_entity_poly.pdbx_seq_one_letter_code
_entity_poly.pdbx_strand_id
1 'polypeptide(L)'
;MKMHSSIEIAAAAEKIWPFLVEPKKILKWATTLKKIYFTSEQCSGLNATFYFEERAASPLVKLNLVITEWVVNEKVSFKMTSSNLVKDYEQKYMIEAIPSGSRFTCYEYAKLPYGIIGKVIGLFRLPISEMYLKRILIKLKSLVET
;
A
#
# COMPACT_ATOMS: atom_id res chain seq x y z
N MET A 1 13.81 -0.82 -5.57
CA MET A 1 12.90 0.17 -6.17
C MET A 1 12.18 0.89 -5.04
N LYS A 2 12.25 2.21 -5.02
CA LYS A 2 11.56 3.05 -4.03
C LYS A 2 10.66 4.01 -4.77
N MET A 3 9.44 4.21 -4.27
CA MET A 3 8.52 5.20 -4.81
C MET A 3 7.63 5.77 -3.72
N HIS A 4 7.10 6.95 -3.94
CA HIS A 4 6.12 7.56 -3.06
C HIS A 4 5.19 8.46 -3.88
N SER A 5 4.00 8.66 -3.38
CA SER A 5 3.05 9.60 -3.96
C SER A 5 2.15 10.14 -2.87
N SER A 6 1.71 11.38 -3.03
CA SER A 6 0.81 12.05 -2.10
C SER A 6 -0.42 12.57 -2.82
N ILE A 7 -1.52 12.70 -2.08
CA ILE A 7 -2.74 13.33 -2.57
C ILE A 7 -3.43 14.07 -1.43
N GLU A 8 -4.01 15.22 -1.74
CA GLU A 8 -4.83 15.97 -0.78
C GLU A 8 -6.29 15.51 -0.89
N ILE A 9 -6.88 15.21 0.25
CA ILE A 9 -8.25 14.69 0.35
C ILE A 9 -9.06 15.64 1.25
N ALA A 10 -10.21 16.09 0.78
CA ALA A 10 -11.09 17.00 1.52
C ALA A 10 -11.90 16.23 2.56
N ALA A 11 -11.20 15.62 3.52
CA ALA A 11 -11.79 14.85 4.60
C ALA A 11 -10.81 14.75 5.77
N ALA A 12 -11.35 14.57 6.99
CA ALA A 12 -10.55 14.31 8.17
C ALA A 12 -9.93 12.91 8.13
N ALA A 13 -8.86 12.71 8.89
CA ALA A 13 -8.14 11.43 8.95
C ALA A 13 -9.05 10.25 9.33
N GLU A 14 -10.00 10.47 10.22
CA GLU A 14 -10.95 9.46 10.70
C GLU A 14 -11.78 8.85 9.55
N LYS A 15 -12.03 9.63 8.51
CA LYS A 15 -12.78 9.17 7.35
C LYS A 15 -11.90 8.38 6.36
N ILE A 16 -10.61 8.67 6.36
CA ILE A 16 -9.63 8.00 5.49
C ILE A 16 -9.17 6.67 6.08
N TRP A 17 -8.93 6.64 7.39
CA TRP A 17 -8.32 5.52 8.08
C TRP A 17 -8.95 4.15 7.79
N PRO A 18 -10.29 3.99 7.81
CA PRO A 18 -10.91 2.70 7.49
C PRO A 18 -10.54 2.17 6.10
N PHE A 19 -10.33 3.06 5.13
CA PHE A 19 -9.92 2.67 3.77
C PHE A 19 -8.50 2.13 3.71
N LEU A 20 -7.68 2.39 4.73
CA LEU A 20 -6.29 1.93 4.80
C LEU A 20 -6.13 0.60 5.53
N VAL A 21 -7.08 0.25 6.40
CA VAL A 21 -6.92 -0.88 7.34
C VAL A 21 -8.00 -1.95 7.24
N GLU A 22 -9.13 -1.68 6.58
CA GLU A 22 -10.20 -2.68 6.41
C GLU A 22 -10.07 -3.34 5.03
N PRO A 23 -9.81 -4.66 4.94
CA PRO A 23 -9.59 -5.35 3.67
C PRO A 23 -10.64 -5.08 2.60
N LYS A 24 -11.92 -5.10 2.95
CA LYS A 24 -13.00 -4.84 1.99
C LYS A 24 -12.94 -3.43 1.41
N LYS A 25 -12.53 -2.45 2.20
CA LYS A 25 -12.39 -1.06 1.76
C LYS A 25 -11.11 -0.86 0.96
N ILE A 26 -10.03 -1.51 1.34
CA ILE A 26 -8.76 -1.47 0.60
C ILE A 26 -8.99 -1.95 -0.84
N LEU A 27 -9.73 -3.02 -1.04
CA LEU A 27 -10.02 -3.57 -2.37
C LEU A 27 -10.80 -2.61 -3.27
N LYS A 28 -11.49 -1.62 -2.70
CA LYS A 28 -12.26 -0.64 -3.48
C LYS A 28 -11.38 0.38 -4.20
N TRP A 29 -10.21 0.70 -3.67
CA TRP A 29 -9.31 1.70 -4.27
C TRP A 29 -7.98 1.13 -4.74
N ALA A 30 -7.45 0.13 -4.07
CA ALA A 30 -6.21 -0.52 -4.47
C ALA A 30 -6.49 -1.54 -5.59
N THR A 31 -6.78 -1.04 -6.77
CA THR A 31 -7.30 -1.84 -7.89
C THR A 31 -6.31 -2.85 -8.47
N THR A 32 -5.02 -2.73 -8.12
CA THR A 32 -4.01 -3.73 -8.47
C THR A 32 -4.05 -4.96 -7.56
N LEU A 33 -4.66 -4.84 -6.37
CA LEU A 33 -4.87 -5.97 -5.47
C LEU A 33 -6.00 -6.85 -5.96
N LYS A 34 -5.76 -8.16 -5.97
CA LYS A 34 -6.76 -9.17 -6.35
C LYS A 34 -7.37 -9.84 -5.12
N LYS A 35 -6.63 -9.88 -4.02
CA LYS A 35 -7.04 -10.55 -2.81
C LYS A 35 -6.29 -9.97 -1.62
N ILE A 36 -6.96 -9.81 -0.48
CA ILE A 36 -6.34 -9.42 0.79
C ILE A 36 -7.18 -9.94 1.95
N TYR A 37 -6.53 -10.52 2.96
CA TYR A 37 -7.18 -10.97 4.19
C TYR A 37 -6.17 -11.11 5.32
N PHE A 38 -6.63 -10.98 6.56
CA PHE A 38 -5.80 -11.22 7.73
C PHE A 38 -5.56 -12.72 7.93
N THR A 39 -4.32 -13.09 8.30
CA THR A 39 -3.91 -14.45 8.59
C THR A 39 -3.76 -14.71 10.10
N SER A 40 -3.66 -13.63 10.91
CA SER A 40 -3.69 -13.74 12.37
C SER A 40 -5.13 -13.62 12.89
N GLU A 41 -5.38 -14.13 14.10
CA GLU A 41 -6.66 -13.91 14.78
C GLU A 41 -6.88 -12.42 15.04
N GLN A 42 -5.80 -11.71 15.37
CA GLN A 42 -5.78 -10.25 15.48
C GLN A 42 -5.93 -9.65 14.09
N CYS A 43 -6.97 -8.88 13.88
CA CYS A 43 -7.26 -8.23 12.60
C CYS A 43 -6.98 -6.73 12.60
N SER A 44 -6.17 -6.24 13.53
CA SER A 44 -5.76 -4.82 13.61
C SER A 44 -4.56 -4.67 14.52
N GLY A 45 -3.86 -3.56 14.39
CA GLY A 45 -2.78 -3.18 15.28
C GLY A 45 -1.43 -3.80 14.96
N LEU A 46 -0.46 -3.47 15.79
CA LEU A 46 0.91 -3.93 15.68
C LEU A 46 0.97 -5.47 15.71
N ASN A 47 1.81 -6.04 14.87
CA ASN A 47 2.05 -7.49 14.75
C ASN A 47 0.92 -8.31 14.12
N ALA A 48 -0.19 -7.71 13.73
CA ALA A 48 -1.19 -8.40 12.92
C ALA A 48 -0.55 -8.85 11.61
N THR A 49 -0.88 -10.05 11.15
CA THR A 49 -0.37 -10.58 9.89
C THR A 49 -1.49 -10.69 8.86
N PHE A 50 -1.12 -10.47 7.61
CA PHE A 50 -2.07 -10.54 6.51
C PHE A 50 -1.40 -11.03 5.22
N TYR A 51 -2.23 -11.37 4.26
CA TYR A 51 -1.80 -11.88 2.96
C TYR A 51 -2.47 -11.08 1.85
N PHE A 52 -1.73 -10.79 0.78
CA PHE A 52 -2.36 -10.22 -0.42
C PHE A 52 -1.76 -10.78 -1.71
N GLU A 53 -2.55 -10.67 -2.78
CA GLU A 53 -2.15 -10.96 -4.14
C GLU A 53 -2.31 -9.68 -4.97
N GLU A 54 -1.28 -9.33 -5.71
CA GLU A 54 -1.24 -8.13 -6.53
C GLU A 54 -0.79 -8.41 -7.95
N ARG A 55 -1.44 -7.78 -8.91
CA ARG A 55 -1.02 -7.78 -10.31
C ARG A 55 -1.18 -6.38 -10.89
N ALA A 56 -0.07 -5.64 -10.96
CA ALA A 56 -0.05 -4.31 -11.59
C ALA A 56 0.23 -4.43 -13.09
N ALA A 57 1.31 -5.09 -13.46
CA ALA A 57 1.68 -5.32 -14.85
C ALA A 57 1.71 -6.81 -15.17
N SER A 58 2.42 -7.62 -14.42
CA SER A 58 2.59 -9.09 -14.52
C SER A 58 3.93 -9.45 -13.88
N PRO A 59 4.12 -10.61 -13.30
CA PRO A 59 3.17 -11.67 -12.96
C PRO A 59 2.41 -11.38 -11.66
N LEU A 60 1.54 -12.30 -11.24
CA LEU A 60 0.85 -12.21 -9.97
C LEU A 60 1.84 -12.36 -8.82
N VAL A 61 1.88 -11.38 -7.95
CA VAL A 61 2.74 -11.36 -6.77
C VAL A 61 1.91 -11.72 -5.54
N LYS A 62 2.43 -12.66 -4.76
CA LYS A 62 1.79 -13.14 -3.52
C LYS A 62 2.70 -12.79 -2.35
N LEU A 63 2.17 -12.10 -1.35
CA LEU A 63 2.93 -11.68 -0.18
C LEU A 63 2.23 -12.02 1.12
N ASN A 64 3.04 -12.49 2.08
CA ASN A 64 2.67 -12.52 3.49
C ASN A 64 3.35 -11.34 4.17
N LEU A 65 2.63 -10.62 5.00
CA LEU A 65 3.09 -9.37 5.60
C LEU A 65 2.75 -9.30 7.09
N VAL A 66 3.47 -8.42 7.78
CA VAL A 66 3.22 -8.11 9.19
C VAL A 66 3.15 -6.59 9.36
N ILE A 67 2.23 -6.13 10.20
CA ILE A 67 2.10 -4.70 10.52
C ILE A 67 3.22 -4.35 11.51
N THR A 68 4.06 -3.38 11.13
CA THR A 68 5.23 -2.93 11.88
C THR A 68 5.03 -1.59 12.58
N GLU A 69 4.07 -0.78 12.14
CA GLU A 69 3.66 0.46 12.78
C GLU A 69 2.15 0.60 12.70
N TRP A 70 1.53 1.08 13.77
CA TRP A 70 0.10 1.31 13.80
C TRP A 70 -0.20 2.47 14.75
N VAL A 71 -0.52 3.62 14.19
CA VAL A 71 -0.98 4.79 14.95
C VAL A 71 -2.29 5.23 14.32
N VAL A 72 -3.39 5.01 15.03
CA VAL A 72 -4.75 5.26 14.53
C VAL A 72 -4.88 6.67 13.98
N ASN A 73 -5.43 6.79 12.78
CA ASN A 73 -5.64 8.05 12.05
C ASN A 73 -4.35 8.78 11.63
N GLU A 74 -3.18 8.18 11.80
CA GLU A 74 -1.92 8.82 11.44
C GLU A 74 -1.06 7.98 10.51
N LYS A 75 -0.77 6.72 10.85
CA LYS A 75 0.10 5.89 10.02
C LYS A 75 -0.08 4.40 10.25
N VAL A 76 0.14 3.65 9.19
CA VAL A 76 0.28 2.20 9.23
C VAL A 76 1.42 1.80 8.30
N SER A 77 2.32 0.95 8.79
CA SER A 77 3.42 0.38 8.00
C SER A 77 3.35 -1.12 8.08
N PHE A 78 3.76 -1.77 7.01
CA PHE A 78 3.84 -3.22 6.97
C PHE A 78 5.02 -3.69 6.13
N LYS A 79 5.52 -4.86 6.47
CA LYS A 79 6.70 -5.46 5.87
C LYS A 79 6.42 -6.90 5.46
N MET A 80 6.99 -7.30 4.35
CA MET A 80 6.91 -8.66 3.85
C MET A 80 7.65 -9.63 4.76
N THR A 81 7.02 -10.78 5.03
CA THR A 81 7.66 -11.92 5.68
C THR A 81 8.04 -13.01 4.67
N SER A 82 7.24 -13.17 3.61
CA SER A 82 7.55 -14.07 2.50
C SER A 82 6.82 -13.69 1.23
N SER A 83 7.35 -14.10 0.07
CA SER A 83 6.75 -13.88 -1.24
C SER A 83 7.17 -14.96 -2.22
N ASN A 84 6.38 -15.14 -3.27
CA ASN A 84 6.70 -16.04 -4.38
C ASN A 84 7.69 -15.41 -5.38
N LEU A 85 7.82 -14.08 -5.40
CA LEU A 85 8.59 -13.38 -6.43
C LEU A 85 9.49 -12.28 -5.88
N VAL A 86 8.98 -11.45 -4.97
CA VAL A 86 9.69 -10.28 -4.45
C VAL A 86 10.65 -10.71 -3.34
N LYS A 87 11.86 -10.13 -3.32
CA LYS A 87 12.88 -10.45 -2.32
C LYS A 87 12.72 -9.68 -1.02
N ASP A 88 12.23 -8.45 -1.12
CA ASP A 88 11.91 -7.61 0.04
C ASP A 88 10.82 -6.62 -0.35
N TYR A 89 9.99 -6.23 0.62
CA TYR A 89 8.88 -5.31 0.39
C TYR A 89 8.48 -4.63 1.68
N GLU A 90 8.30 -3.33 1.61
CA GLU A 90 7.83 -2.50 2.71
C GLU A 90 6.89 -1.43 2.18
N GLN A 91 5.83 -1.14 2.91
CA GLN A 91 4.92 -0.05 2.54
C GLN A 91 4.50 0.72 3.79
N LYS A 92 4.31 2.03 3.62
CA LYS A 92 3.89 2.92 4.68
C LYS A 92 2.84 3.89 4.16
N TYR A 93 1.75 3.99 4.90
CA TYR A 93 0.70 4.99 4.69
C TYR A 93 0.76 6.03 5.80
N MET A 94 0.73 7.30 5.43
CA MET A 94 0.72 8.42 6.37
C MET A 94 -0.42 9.38 6.06
N ILE A 95 -1.07 9.86 7.12
CA ILE A 95 -2.10 10.90 7.02
C ILE A 95 -1.64 12.09 7.83
N GLU A 96 -1.60 13.27 7.19
CA GLU A 96 -1.25 14.54 7.84
C GLU A 96 -2.43 15.50 7.72
N ALA A 97 -2.78 16.18 8.82
CA ALA A 97 -3.79 17.23 8.77
C ALA A 97 -3.27 18.45 8.02
N ILE A 98 -4.09 18.98 7.11
CA ILE A 98 -3.83 20.23 6.38
C ILE A 98 -5.08 21.11 6.45
N PRO A 99 -4.99 22.42 6.14
CA PRO A 99 -6.15 23.32 6.26
C PRO A 99 -7.39 22.86 5.47
N SER A 100 -7.21 22.24 4.31
CA SER A 100 -8.29 21.78 3.44
C SER A 100 -8.78 20.35 3.72
N GLY A 101 -8.24 19.67 4.73
CA GLY A 101 -8.58 18.29 5.06
C GLY A 101 -7.37 17.48 5.48
N SER A 102 -6.92 16.56 4.64
CA SER A 102 -5.76 15.70 4.95
C SER A 102 -4.88 15.52 3.72
N ARG A 103 -3.58 15.32 3.97
CA ARG A 103 -2.64 14.82 2.96
C ARG A 103 -2.36 13.35 3.25
N PHE A 104 -2.68 12.51 2.29
CA PHE A 104 -2.33 11.09 2.35
C PHE A 104 -1.08 10.83 1.52
N THR A 105 -0.09 10.15 2.11
CA THR A 105 1.15 9.78 1.44
C THR A 105 1.36 8.28 1.54
N CYS A 106 1.66 7.65 0.41
CA CYS A 106 2.04 6.25 0.33
C CYS A 106 3.52 6.16 -0.03
N TYR A 107 4.29 5.46 0.78
CA TYR A 107 5.69 5.10 0.51
C TYR A 107 5.76 3.61 0.24
N GLU A 108 6.50 3.22 -0.79
CA GLU A 108 6.69 1.82 -1.13
C GLU A 108 8.16 1.52 -1.45
N TYR A 109 8.65 0.43 -0.92
CA TYR A 109 9.96 -0.12 -1.23
C TYR A 109 9.79 -1.57 -1.65
N ALA A 110 10.40 -1.94 -2.78
CA ALA A 110 10.40 -3.32 -3.24
C ALA A 110 11.78 -3.69 -3.77
N LYS A 111 12.25 -4.88 -3.42
CA LYS A 111 13.48 -5.45 -3.96
C LYS A 111 13.13 -6.66 -4.81
N LEU A 112 13.43 -6.57 -6.10
CA LEU A 112 13.21 -7.66 -7.04
C LEU A 112 14.32 -8.70 -6.89
N PRO A 113 14.05 -9.98 -7.23
CA PRO A 113 15.08 -11.00 -7.28
C PRO A 113 16.05 -10.70 -8.44
N TYR A 114 17.09 -11.51 -8.61
CA TYR A 114 18.06 -11.43 -9.71
C TYR A 114 19.14 -10.33 -9.58
N GLY A 115 19.41 -9.78 -8.39
CA GLY A 115 20.53 -8.87 -8.14
C GLY A 115 20.56 -7.65 -9.07
N ILE A 116 21.65 -7.44 -9.82
CA ILE A 116 21.84 -6.29 -10.72
C ILE A 116 20.78 -6.30 -11.84
N ILE A 117 20.45 -7.46 -12.39
CA ILE A 117 19.41 -7.59 -13.42
C ILE A 117 18.06 -7.15 -12.87
N GLY A 118 17.74 -7.54 -11.62
CA GLY A 118 16.53 -7.10 -10.96
C GLY A 118 16.47 -5.60 -10.77
N LYS A 119 17.59 -4.94 -10.46
CA LYS A 119 17.68 -3.49 -10.34
C LYS A 119 17.42 -2.79 -11.67
N VAL A 120 17.97 -3.32 -12.77
CA VAL A 120 17.74 -2.77 -14.12
C VAL A 120 16.26 -2.89 -14.50
N ILE A 121 15.67 -4.07 -14.28
CA ILE A 121 14.24 -4.29 -14.54
C ILE A 121 13.40 -3.31 -13.69
N GLY A 122 13.76 -3.10 -12.44
CA GLY A 122 13.09 -2.15 -11.54
C GLY A 122 13.09 -0.73 -12.07
N LEU A 123 14.22 -0.26 -12.63
CA LEU A 123 14.34 1.07 -13.22
C LEU A 123 13.39 1.26 -14.40
N PHE A 124 13.22 0.25 -15.25
CA PHE A 124 12.26 0.32 -16.36
C PHE A 124 10.80 0.23 -15.91
N ARG A 125 10.53 -0.46 -14.80
CA ARG A 125 9.17 -0.61 -14.28
C ARG A 125 8.72 0.55 -13.39
N LEU A 126 9.64 1.33 -12.84
CA LEU A 126 9.33 2.40 -11.90
C LEU A 126 8.31 3.41 -12.43
N PRO A 127 8.44 3.95 -13.66
CA PRO A 127 7.44 4.90 -14.17
C PRO A 127 6.05 4.30 -14.29
N ILE A 128 5.94 3.03 -14.66
CA ILE A 128 4.66 2.32 -14.78
C ILE A 128 4.04 2.14 -13.39
N SER A 129 4.85 1.72 -12.41
CA SER A 129 4.40 1.54 -11.02
C SER A 129 3.94 2.85 -10.40
N GLU A 130 4.66 3.96 -10.64
CA GLU A 130 4.25 5.28 -10.17
C GLU A 130 2.93 5.73 -10.80
N MET A 131 2.70 5.42 -12.06
CA MET A 131 1.45 5.73 -12.74
C MET A 131 0.28 4.97 -12.10
N TYR A 132 0.44 3.68 -11.81
CA TYR A 132 -0.57 2.89 -11.10
C TYR A 132 -0.83 3.45 -9.71
N LEU A 133 0.23 3.80 -8.98
CA LEU A 133 0.09 4.38 -7.65
C LEU A 133 -0.72 5.68 -7.68
N LYS A 134 -0.42 6.59 -8.58
CA LYS A 134 -1.19 7.84 -8.73
C LYS A 134 -2.67 7.57 -9.04
N ARG A 135 -2.96 6.60 -9.90
CA ARG A 135 -4.35 6.23 -10.24
C ARG A 135 -5.11 5.69 -9.03
N ILE A 136 -4.51 4.82 -8.25
CA ILE A 136 -5.18 4.27 -7.08
C ILE A 136 -5.38 5.33 -5.98
N LEU A 137 -4.48 6.29 -5.84
CA LEU A 137 -4.68 7.41 -4.90
C LEU A 137 -5.83 8.32 -5.33
N ILE A 138 -5.99 8.58 -6.62
CA ILE A 138 -7.13 9.33 -7.15
C ILE A 138 -8.43 8.57 -6.86
N LYS A 139 -8.44 7.26 -7.00
CA LYS A 139 -9.59 6.42 -6.68
C LYS A 139 -9.94 6.50 -5.20
N LEU A 140 -8.93 6.42 -4.32
CA LEU A 140 -9.12 6.59 -2.88
C LEU A 140 -9.78 7.92 -2.56
N LYS A 141 -9.23 9.01 -3.10
CA LYS A 141 -9.78 10.36 -2.93
C LYS A 141 -11.27 10.41 -3.33
N SER A 142 -11.62 9.88 -4.48
CA SER A 142 -12.99 9.89 -4.97
C SER A 142 -13.94 9.13 -4.05
N LEU A 143 -13.51 8.02 -3.47
CA LEU A 143 -14.32 7.21 -2.56
C LEU A 143 -14.50 7.88 -1.20
N VAL A 144 -13.46 8.52 -0.69
CA VAL A 144 -13.50 9.19 0.61
C VAL A 144 -14.33 10.46 0.57
N GLU A 145 -14.24 11.22 -0.51
CA GLU A 145 -14.94 12.52 -0.66
C GLU A 145 -16.41 12.41 -1.06
N THR A 146 -16.89 11.22 -1.27
CA THR A 146 -18.30 10.98 -1.68
C THR A 146 -19.26 11.09 -0.50
#